data_676fa336207aaaa50675edf9d2396bc1
#
_entry.id   676fa336207aaaa50675edf9d2396bc1
#
_cell.length_a   1.000
_cell.length_b   1.000
_cell.length_c   1.000
_cell.angle_alpha   90.00
_cell.angle_beta   90.00
_cell.angle_gamma   90.00
#
_symmetry.space_group_name_H-M   'P 1'
#
loop_
_entity.id
_entity.type
_entity.pdbx_description
1 polymer ?
#
loop_
_entity_poly.entity_id
_entity_poly.type
_entity_poly.pdbx_seq_one_letter_code
_entity_poly.pdbx_strand_id
1 'polypeptide(L)'
;KYQTRGAGGTCAEKFTNTPAHSASISECNAVADAPNTGWWMIHSIRHSNGSNYWGVQMAYGWEGNAGLVYQRNVSAGNWSAG
;
A
#
# COMPACT_ATOMS: atom_id res chain seq x y z
N LYS A 1 5.22 3.74 -16.22
CA LYS A 1 4.29 4.23 -15.26
C LYS A 1 4.21 3.37 -14.00
N TYR A 2 3.91 2.12 -14.18
CA TYR A 2 3.95 1.20 -13.06
C TYR A 2 5.37 0.76 -12.83
N GLN A 3 5.75 0.72 -11.58
CA GLN A 3 7.04 0.20 -11.23
C GLN A 3 6.97 -1.31 -11.14
N THR A 4 8.10 -1.94 -11.36
CA THR A 4 8.18 -3.38 -11.20
C THR A 4 7.87 -3.73 -9.74
N ARG A 5 7.01 -4.70 -9.55
CA ARG A 5 6.71 -5.19 -8.22
C ARG A 5 7.91 -5.99 -7.75
N GLY A 6 8.79 -5.35 -7.09
CA GLY A 6 10.01 -5.95 -6.72
C GLY A 6 10.18 -6.06 -5.23
N ALA A 7 11.15 -6.81 -4.84
CA ALA A 7 11.56 -6.88 -3.46
C ALA A 7 12.05 -5.50 -3.03
N GLY A 8 11.78 -5.14 -1.82
CA GLY A 8 12.26 -3.89 -1.27
C GLY A 8 11.50 -2.66 -1.72
N GLY A 9 10.46 -2.84 -2.51
CA GLY A 9 9.65 -1.70 -2.91
C GLY A 9 8.94 -1.09 -1.71
N THR A 10 8.60 0.19 -1.85
CA THR A 10 7.83 0.88 -0.83
C THR A 10 6.39 0.38 -0.82
N CYS A 11 5.65 0.73 0.21
CA CYS A 11 4.22 0.40 0.26
C CYS A 11 3.48 1.10 -0.87
N ALA A 12 3.90 2.32 -1.22
CA ALA A 12 3.28 3.04 -2.33
C ALA A 12 3.48 2.29 -3.65
N GLU A 13 4.64 1.66 -3.85
CA GLU A 13 4.87 0.86 -5.06
C GLU A 13 3.94 -0.33 -5.13
N LYS A 14 3.65 -0.96 -3.99
CA LYS A 14 2.69 -2.07 -3.98
C LYS A 14 1.34 -1.61 -4.48
N PHE A 15 0.95 -0.39 -4.11
CA PHE A 15 -0.31 0.17 -4.58
C PHE A 15 -0.25 0.49 -6.07
N THR A 16 0.79 1.18 -6.54
CA THR A 16 0.86 1.59 -7.94
C THR A 16 1.00 0.40 -8.88
N ASN A 17 1.53 -0.71 -8.40
CA ASN A 17 1.63 -1.93 -9.19
C ASN A 17 0.34 -2.75 -9.19
N THR A 18 -0.66 -2.34 -8.41
CA THR A 18 -1.96 -3.00 -8.42
C THR A 18 -2.73 -2.47 -9.63
N PRO A 19 -3.26 -3.36 -10.50
CA PRO A 19 -4.03 -2.88 -11.65
C PRO A 19 -5.27 -2.12 -11.21
N ALA A 20 -5.72 -1.20 -12.06
CA ALA A 20 -6.95 -0.48 -11.79
C ALA A 20 -8.11 -1.45 -11.64
N HIS A 21 -9.08 -1.10 -10.78
CA HIS A 21 -10.28 -1.88 -10.53
C HIS A 21 -9.95 -3.28 -10.00
N SER A 22 -8.91 -3.37 -9.20
CA SER A 22 -8.55 -4.65 -8.59
C SER A 22 -7.88 -4.39 -7.25
N ALA A 23 -7.45 -5.46 -6.62
CA ALA A 23 -6.78 -5.40 -5.33
C ALA A 23 -5.57 -6.31 -5.36
N SER A 24 -4.62 -6.04 -4.48
CA SER A 24 -3.46 -6.91 -4.33
C SER A 24 -3.11 -7.02 -2.85
N ILE A 25 -2.39 -8.09 -2.54
CA ILE A 25 -1.90 -8.36 -1.20
C ILE A 25 -0.40 -8.52 -1.29
N SER A 26 0.31 -7.87 -0.38
CA SER A 26 1.75 -7.99 -0.31
C SER A 26 2.18 -7.75 1.13
N GLU A 27 3.47 -7.59 1.35
CA GLU A 27 3.98 -7.30 2.67
C GLU A 27 5.10 -6.28 2.59
N CYS A 28 5.30 -5.55 3.67
CA CYS A 28 6.38 -4.58 3.80
C CYS A 28 7.14 -4.84 5.09
N ASN A 29 8.44 -4.61 5.03
CA ASN A 29 9.28 -4.68 6.20
C ASN A 29 10.44 -3.72 6.00
N ALA A 30 10.69 -2.90 7.01
CA ALA A 30 11.82 -1.97 6.98
C ALA A 30 11.75 -0.97 5.83
N VAL A 31 10.55 -0.53 5.48
CA VAL A 31 10.36 0.48 4.45
C VAL A 31 9.92 1.78 5.09
N ALA A 32 10.30 2.89 4.46
CA ALA A 32 10.11 4.21 5.07
C ALA A 32 8.65 4.64 5.10
N ASP A 33 7.84 4.18 4.17
CA ASP A 33 6.45 4.65 4.07
C ASP A 33 5.45 3.68 4.68
N ALA A 34 5.90 2.78 5.54
CA ALA A 34 5.02 1.98 6.37
C ALA A 34 4.78 2.71 7.69
N PRO A 35 3.78 2.28 8.48
CA PRO A 35 3.54 2.93 9.77
C PRO A 35 4.74 2.89 10.70
N ASN A 36 5.53 1.82 10.64
CA ASN A 36 6.84 1.75 11.28
C ASN A 36 7.68 0.74 10.53
N THR A 37 8.89 0.48 11.00
CA THR A 37 9.82 -0.40 10.26
C THR A 37 9.61 -1.88 10.51
N GLY A 38 8.56 -2.26 11.22
CA GLY A 38 8.27 -3.67 11.44
C GLY A 38 7.57 -4.32 10.25
N TRP A 39 6.93 -5.44 10.53
CA TRP A 39 6.25 -6.21 9.49
C TRP A 39 4.80 -5.78 9.35
N TRP A 40 4.36 -5.63 8.10
CA TRP A 40 3.00 -5.25 7.77
C TRP A 40 2.51 -6.07 6.60
N MET A 41 1.26 -6.55 6.70
CA MET A 41 0.56 -7.13 5.55
C MET A 41 -0.19 -6.00 4.87
N ILE A 42 0.03 -5.84 3.58
CA ILE A 42 -0.46 -4.67 2.84
C ILE A 42 -1.54 -5.10 1.87
N HIS A 43 -2.68 -4.45 1.96
CA HIS A 43 -3.82 -4.71 1.08
C HIS A 43 -4.10 -3.42 0.31
N SER A 44 -3.88 -3.45 -0.99
CA SER A 44 -4.06 -2.29 -1.86
C SER A 44 -5.29 -2.51 -2.72
N ILE A 45 -6.22 -1.54 -2.71
CA ILE A 45 -7.46 -1.62 -3.47
C ILE A 45 -7.52 -0.43 -4.39
N ARG A 46 -7.55 -0.68 -5.71
CA ARG A 46 -7.51 0.36 -6.73
C ARG A 46 -8.90 0.61 -7.29
N HIS A 47 -9.24 1.90 -7.37
CA HIS A 47 -10.44 2.34 -8.06
C HIS A 47 -10.33 2.02 -9.56
N SER A 48 -11.46 1.98 -10.24
CA SER A 48 -11.47 1.67 -11.68
C SER A 48 -10.82 2.75 -12.54
N ASN A 49 -10.67 3.97 -12.00
CA ASN A 49 -9.98 5.04 -12.72
C ASN A 49 -8.48 4.78 -12.65
N GLY A 50 -7.89 4.39 -13.77
CA GLY A 50 -6.49 4.05 -13.83
C GLY A 50 -5.55 5.24 -13.94
N SER A 51 -6.08 6.45 -14.14
CA SER A 51 -5.24 7.61 -14.40
C SER A 51 -4.67 8.24 -13.13
N ASN A 52 -5.43 8.24 -12.05
CA ASN A 52 -5.11 9.03 -10.87
C ASN A 52 -4.84 8.20 -9.63
N TYR A 53 -4.74 6.89 -9.76
CA TYR A 53 -4.41 6.01 -8.63
C TYR A 53 -5.32 6.24 -7.43
N TRP A 54 -6.61 6.36 -7.69
CA TRP A 54 -7.58 6.47 -6.61
C TRP A 54 -7.72 5.12 -5.93
N GLY A 55 -7.76 5.12 -4.61
CA GLY A 55 -7.97 3.88 -3.89
C GLY A 55 -7.55 4.00 -2.45
N VAL A 56 -7.49 2.85 -1.79
CA VAL A 56 -7.10 2.76 -0.39
C VAL A 56 -6.02 1.72 -0.22
N GLN A 57 -5.24 1.88 0.83
CA GLN A 57 -4.24 0.90 1.21
C GLN A 57 -4.37 0.66 2.70
N MET A 58 -4.45 -0.62 3.08
CA MET A 58 -4.54 -1.03 4.46
C MET A 58 -3.23 -1.68 4.87
N ALA A 59 -2.81 -1.45 6.10
CA ALA A 59 -1.66 -2.10 6.68
C ALA A 59 -2.11 -2.82 7.94
N TYR A 60 -1.97 -4.14 7.93
CA TYR A 60 -2.29 -4.98 9.08
C TYR A 60 -0.99 -5.41 9.72
N GLY A 61 -0.81 -5.07 10.97
CA GLY A 61 0.40 -5.44 11.67
C GLY A 61 0.41 -6.88 12.11
N TRP A 62 1.60 -7.46 12.17
CA TRP A 62 1.78 -8.78 12.75
C TRP A 62 3.16 -8.83 13.36
N GLU A 63 3.51 -9.94 13.99
CA GLU A 63 4.71 -10.04 14.80
C GLU A 63 4.65 -8.97 15.89
N GLY A 64 5.65 -8.13 15.99
CA GLY A 64 5.69 -7.07 16.98
C GLY A 64 4.60 -6.02 16.83
N ASN A 65 3.95 -5.96 15.66
CA ASN A 65 2.88 -5.00 15.40
C ASN A 65 1.50 -5.65 15.44
N ALA A 66 1.39 -6.87 15.97
CA ALA A 66 0.13 -7.60 15.95
C ALA A 66 -0.98 -6.76 16.60
N GLY A 67 -2.14 -6.75 15.95
CA GLY A 67 -3.30 -6.02 16.43
C GLY A 67 -3.41 -4.59 15.95
N LEU A 68 -2.39 -4.06 15.29
CA LEU A 68 -2.44 -2.70 14.75
C LEU A 68 -2.96 -2.73 13.32
N VAL A 69 -3.79 -1.74 12.99
CA VAL A 69 -4.33 -1.59 11.63
C VAL A 69 -4.30 -0.12 11.28
N TYR A 70 -3.77 0.19 10.10
CA TYR A 70 -3.72 1.56 9.59
C TYR A 70 -4.30 1.58 8.19
N GLN A 71 -4.82 2.74 7.81
CA GLN A 71 -5.35 2.94 6.48
C GLN A 71 -4.90 4.29 5.96
N ARG A 72 -4.60 4.33 4.67
CA ARG A 72 -4.41 5.59 3.96
C ARG A 72 -5.08 5.48 2.61
N ASN A 73 -5.31 6.62 1.96
CA ASN A 73 -5.93 6.59 0.64
C ASN A 73 -5.22 7.53 -0.31
N VAL A 74 -5.48 7.29 -1.59
CA VAL A 74 -4.97 8.13 -2.67
C VAL A 74 -6.15 8.76 -3.36
N SER A 75 -6.10 10.09 -3.51
CA SER A 75 -7.09 10.84 -4.26
C SER A 75 -6.36 11.70 -5.27
N ALA A 76 -6.66 11.49 -6.55
CA ALA A 76 -6.01 12.23 -7.64
C ALA A 76 -4.48 12.15 -7.54
N GLY A 77 -3.96 11.01 -7.14
CA GLY A 77 -2.52 10.79 -7.05
C GLY A 77 -1.88 11.24 -5.76
N ASN A 78 -2.64 11.79 -4.82
CA ASN A 78 -2.09 12.30 -3.57
C ASN A 78 -2.47 11.40 -2.40
N TRP A 79 -1.48 11.03 -1.61
CA TRP A 79 -1.68 10.19 -0.44
C TRP A 79 -2.21 11.01 0.73
N SER A 80 -3.17 10.46 1.44
CA SER A 80 -3.61 11.05 2.70
C SER A 80 -2.65 10.64 3.81
N ALA A 81 -2.66 11.40 4.89
CA ALA A 81 -1.98 10.99 6.11
C ALA A 81 -2.73 9.79 6.69
N GLY A 82 -2.02 8.76 7.03
CA GLY A 82 -2.57 7.48 7.47
C GLY A 82 -3.22 7.47 8.84
#